data_b5da369626a834063a7b2a8dd632ca14
#
_entry.id   b5da369626a834063a7b2a8dd632ca14
#
_cell.length_a   1.000
_cell.length_b   1.000
_cell.length_c   1.000
_cell.angle_alpha   90.00
_cell.angle_beta   90.00
_cell.angle_gamma   90.00
#
_symmetry.space_group_name_H-M   'P 1'
#
loop_
_entity.id
_entity.type
_entity.pdbx_description
1 polymer ?
#
loop_
_entity_poly.entity_id
_entity_poly.type
_entity_poly.pdbx_seq_one_letter_code
_entity_poly.pdbx_strand_id
1 'polypeptide(L)'
;MQVIDECLRSRTKKYWSKRELIERIGEAKDIRVSRRTLDHDIYQMRYCSQLNYNAPIEYLKKEDGYFYTDSSFSIEKLPLNEVEINALTMAAATLGQYKHVGVLNEFSSTIDKVITLVKNLKQEGTSDGFSFIDFEKAPYSKGNEHLDFLIDAIRNKKAVKLSYLKFDDSMPKSRTVSPYLLKEYRNRWYLLCLQHENRQLRKFGLDRIRSLELSQNGNYQESSDLNPELYFKNAIGISFEGDKVEEIILSFLPHDGNYVKTQHLHSSQETLIDDETELVVKLNVVINYELISTILSFGKGVRVISPVLLRQQVADILTECCQFYYPDSEEGKANYS
;
A
#
# COMPACT_ATOMS: atom_id res chain seq x y z
N MET A 1 -1.74 -4.04 38.77
CA MET A 1 -0.61 -4.54 37.97
C MET A 1 0.45 -3.47 37.73
N GLN A 2 0.15 -2.24 37.21
CA GLN A 2 1.17 -1.19 36.98
C GLN A 2 1.98 -0.86 38.22
N VAL A 3 1.33 -0.59 39.36
CA VAL A 3 2.03 -0.29 40.63
C VAL A 3 2.89 -1.48 41.10
N ILE A 4 2.45 -2.73 40.83
CA ILE A 4 3.26 -3.92 41.12
C ILE A 4 4.54 -3.90 40.25
N ASP A 5 4.40 -3.61 38.97
CA ASP A 5 5.54 -3.51 38.04
C ASP A 5 6.52 -2.42 38.49
N GLU A 6 6.02 -1.22 38.82
CA GLU A 6 6.85 -0.12 39.34
C GLU A 6 7.64 -0.53 40.60
N CYS A 7 6.97 -1.24 41.52
CA CYS A 7 7.62 -1.74 42.74
C CYS A 7 8.71 -2.75 42.39
N LEU A 8 8.40 -3.76 41.57
CA LEU A 8 9.35 -4.83 41.23
C LEU A 8 10.53 -4.38 40.37
N ARG A 9 10.40 -3.21 39.68
CA ARG A 9 11.46 -2.54 38.91
C ARG A 9 12.32 -1.57 39.74
N SER A 10 11.93 -1.34 41.00
CA SER A 10 12.62 -0.36 41.84
C SER A 10 14.10 -0.68 41.98
N ARG A 11 14.98 0.31 41.72
CA ARG A 11 16.42 0.19 41.92
C ARG A 11 16.84 0.29 43.39
N THR A 12 15.96 0.84 44.24
CA THR A 12 16.24 1.07 45.66
C THR A 12 15.86 -0.12 46.52
N LYS A 13 14.92 -0.97 46.06
CA LYS A 13 14.44 -2.14 46.79
C LYS A 13 14.14 -3.29 45.82
N LYS A 14 14.80 -4.43 46.07
CA LYS A 14 14.69 -5.60 45.19
C LYS A 14 13.52 -6.52 45.57
N TYR A 15 13.28 -6.73 46.87
CA TYR A 15 12.30 -7.70 47.37
C TYR A 15 11.11 -6.98 48.00
N TRP A 16 9.90 -7.28 47.59
CA TRP A 16 8.67 -6.65 48.06
C TRP A 16 7.71 -7.68 48.65
N SER A 17 7.43 -7.53 49.96
CA SER A 17 6.43 -8.39 50.61
C SER A 17 5.01 -8.11 50.13
N LYS A 18 4.10 -9.09 50.32
CA LYS A 18 2.66 -8.90 50.00
C LYS A 18 2.09 -7.68 50.71
N ARG A 19 2.49 -7.46 51.97
CA ARG A 19 2.03 -6.34 52.76
C ARG A 19 2.38 -5.00 52.13
N GLU A 20 3.63 -4.85 51.76
CA GLU A 20 4.16 -3.62 51.19
C GLU A 20 3.56 -3.34 49.80
N LEU A 21 3.39 -4.37 48.96
CA LEU A 21 2.71 -4.23 47.64
C LEU A 21 1.27 -3.76 47.82
N ILE A 22 0.53 -4.32 48.78
CA ILE A 22 -0.85 -3.91 49.09
C ILE A 22 -0.92 -2.45 49.56
N GLU A 23 0.00 -2.07 50.47
CA GLU A 23 0.09 -0.72 51.00
C GLU A 23 0.40 0.28 49.87
N ARG A 24 1.38 -0.02 49.03
CA ARG A 24 1.77 0.81 47.91
C ARG A 24 0.67 0.96 46.83
N ILE A 25 -0.08 -0.11 46.55
CA ILE A 25 -1.23 -0.04 45.65
C ILE A 25 -2.34 0.82 46.26
N GLY A 26 -2.58 0.66 47.56
CA GLY A 26 -3.56 1.45 48.30
C GLY A 26 -3.25 2.95 48.23
N GLU A 27 -2.00 3.33 48.50
CA GLU A 27 -1.52 4.71 48.40
C GLU A 27 -1.64 5.29 46.98
N ALA A 28 -1.20 4.53 45.98
CA ALA A 28 -1.16 5.01 44.60
C ALA A 28 -2.52 5.14 43.91
N LYS A 29 -3.51 4.33 44.35
CA LYS A 29 -4.82 4.27 43.69
C LYS A 29 -5.97 4.71 44.59
N ASP A 30 -5.71 5.05 45.85
CA ASP A 30 -6.71 5.38 46.88
C ASP A 30 -7.80 4.31 47.04
N ILE A 31 -7.39 3.02 47.02
CA ILE A 31 -8.28 1.87 47.16
C ILE A 31 -7.76 0.86 48.16
N ARG A 32 -8.67 0.12 48.81
CA ARG A 32 -8.30 -1.03 49.62
C ARG A 32 -8.15 -2.29 48.76
N VAL A 33 -6.97 -2.88 48.75
CA VAL A 33 -6.67 -4.09 48.01
C VAL A 33 -6.56 -5.29 48.94
N SER A 34 -7.23 -6.39 48.62
CA SER A 34 -7.15 -7.62 49.41
C SER A 34 -5.92 -8.46 48.98
N ARG A 35 -5.48 -9.36 49.88
CA ARG A 35 -4.42 -10.33 49.51
C ARG A 35 -4.81 -11.18 48.31
N ARG A 36 -6.07 -11.58 48.20
CA ARG A 36 -6.62 -12.35 47.09
C ARG A 36 -6.52 -11.59 45.76
N THR A 37 -6.80 -10.30 45.77
CA THR A 37 -6.69 -9.44 44.60
C THR A 37 -5.24 -9.32 44.14
N LEU A 38 -4.29 -9.13 45.07
CA LEU A 38 -2.87 -9.08 44.75
C LEU A 38 -2.37 -10.40 44.16
N ASP A 39 -2.74 -11.54 44.77
CA ASP A 39 -2.37 -12.86 44.27
C ASP A 39 -2.94 -13.13 42.87
N HIS A 40 -4.17 -12.70 42.63
CA HIS A 40 -4.79 -12.76 41.30
C HIS A 40 -4.02 -11.90 40.28
N ASP A 41 -3.70 -10.66 40.61
CA ASP A 41 -2.95 -9.76 39.74
C ASP A 41 -1.56 -10.31 39.39
N ILE A 42 -0.83 -10.84 40.37
CA ILE A 42 0.47 -11.50 40.15
C ILE A 42 0.30 -12.74 39.25
N TYR A 43 -0.76 -13.54 39.48
CA TYR A 43 -1.04 -14.70 38.62
C TYR A 43 -1.33 -14.27 37.19
N GLN A 44 -2.15 -13.23 36.99
CA GLN A 44 -2.47 -12.69 35.67
C GLN A 44 -1.21 -12.15 34.98
N MET A 45 -0.33 -11.45 35.68
CA MET A 45 0.93 -10.97 35.13
C MET A 45 1.86 -12.12 34.68
N ARG A 46 1.84 -13.26 35.35
CA ARG A 46 2.68 -14.41 35.05
C ARG A 46 2.14 -15.29 33.93
N TYR A 47 0.82 -15.52 33.88
CA TYR A 47 0.26 -16.64 33.15
C TYR A 47 -0.91 -16.29 32.25
N CYS A 48 -1.41 -15.08 32.24
CA CYS A 48 -2.54 -14.72 31.39
C CYS A 48 -2.12 -14.58 29.91
N SER A 49 -2.58 -15.50 29.06
CA SER A 49 -2.30 -15.48 27.63
C SER A 49 -2.89 -14.27 26.90
N GLN A 50 -3.99 -13.71 27.43
CA GLN A 50 -4.61 -12.52 26.82
C GLN A 50 -3.78 -11.24 27.09
N LEU A 51 -3.18 -11.12 28.28
CA LEU A 51 -2.30 -10.01 28.63
C LEU A 51 -0.88 -10.19 28.06
N ASN A 52 -0.48 -11.42 27.83
CA ASN A 52 0.81 -11.83 27.26
C ASN A 52 2.06 -11.17 27.92
N TYR A 53 1.95 -10.83 29.20
CA TYR A 53 3.07 -10.21 29.92
C TYR A 53 4.17 -11.21 30.20
N ASN A 54 3.83 -12.48 30.52
CA ASN A 54 4.77 -13.52 30.91
C ASN A 54 5.81 -13.03 31.94
N ALA A 55 5.33 -12.22 32.91
CA ALA A 55 6.17 -11.51 33.83
C ALA A 55 7.05 -12.46 34.65
N PRO A 56 8.38 -12.29 34.67
CA PRO A 56 9.31 -13.18 35.37
C PRO A 56 9.32 -12.88 36.87
N ILE A 57 8.15 -13.01 37.52
CA ILE A 57 7.98 -12.77 38.96
C ILE A 57 8.28 -14.05 39.72
N GLU A 58 9.21 -13.97 40.68
CA GLU A 58 9.46 -15.03 41.64
C GLU A 58 9.27 -14.56 43.08
N TYR A 59 9.08 -15.52 43.97
CA TYR A 59 8.98 -15.25 45.41
C TYR A 59 10.11 -15.93 46.13
N LEU A 60 10.93 -15.15 46.85
CA LEU A 60 12.04 -15.65 47.65
C LEU A 60 11.63 -15.73 49.11
N LYS A 61 11.47 -16.96 49.64
CA LYS A 61 11.06 -17.24 51.03
C LYS A 61 11.97 -16.59 52.07
N LYS A 62 13.30 -16.55 51.82
CA LYS A 62 14.28 -16.00 52.75
C LYS A 62 14.10 -14.51 52.98
N GLU A 63 13.68 -13.78 51.96
CA GLU A 63 13.51 -12.32 51.97
C GLU A 63 12.02 -11.94 52.11
N ASP A 64 11.12 -12.94 52.21
CA ASP A 64 9.66 -12.76 52.26
C ASP A 64 9.15 -11.81 51.17
N GLY A 65 9.69 -11.94 49.94
CA GLY A 65 9.40 -10.94 48.91
C GLY A 65 9.35 -11.44 47.49
N TYR A 66 8.50 -10.77 46.70
CA TYR A 66 8.44 -10.90 45.25
C TYR A 66 9.52 -10.04 44.61
N PHE A 67 10.04 -10.49 43.47
CA PHE A 67 10.99 -9.76 42.66
C PHE A 67 10.92 -10.21 41.20
N TYR A 68 11.41 -9.41 40.28
CA TYR A 68 11.67 -9.83 38.90
C TYR A 68 13.02 -10.55 38.81
N THR A 69 13.05 -11.72 38.20
CA THR A 69 14.29 -12.42 37.86
C THR A 69 15.08 -11.72 36.77
N ASP A 70 14.38 -11.01 35.88
CA ASP A 70 14.95 -10.08 34.90
C ASP A 70 14.66 -8.64 35.32
N SER A 71 15.71 -7.93 35.74
CA SER A 71 15.62 -6.53 36.19
C SER A 71 15.30 -5.53 35.06
N SER A 72 15.40 -5.96 33.81
CA SER A 72 15.08 -5.15 32.64
C SER A 72 13.60 -5.26 32.22
N PHE A 73 12.88 -6.21 32.78
CA PHE A 73 11.47 -6.47 32.46
C PHE A 73 10.55 -5.34 32.91
N SER A 74 9.51 -5.06 32.15
CA SER A 74 8.39 -4.19 32.50
C SER A 74 7.16 -4.57 31.71
N ILE A 75 5.96 -4.53 32.36
CA ILE A 75 4.69 -4.69 31.67
C ILE A 75 4.33 -3.50 30.78
N GLU A 76 4.98 -2.36 30.95
CA GLU A 76 4.81 -1.18 30.10
C GLU A 76 5.58 -1.32 28.77
N LYS A 77 6.57 -2.20 28.72
CA LYS A 77 7.22 -2.54 27.47
C LYS A 77 6.26 -3.41 26.67
N LEU A 78 5.99 -3.03 25.44
CA LEU A 78 5.29 -3.91 24.49
C LEU A 78 6.01 -5.26 24.48
N PRO A 79 5.32 -6.39 24.69
CA PRO A 79 5.94 -7.73 24.69
C PRO A 79 6.28 -8.14 23.25
N LEU A 80 7.18 -7.39 22.62
CA LEU A 80 7.65 -7.63 21.26
C LEU A 80 9.10 -8.13 21.32
N ASN A 81 9.36 -9.23 20.66
CA ASN A 81 10.71 -9.72 20.44
C ASN A 81 11.40 -8.93 19.32
N GLU A 82 12.72 -9.10 19.14
CA GLU A 82 13.50 -8.38 18.12
C GLU A 82 12.95 -8.60 16.70
N VAL A 83 12.46 -9.79 16.38
CA VAL A 83 11.90 -10.11 15.05
C VAL A 83 10.63 -9.32 14.83
N GLU A 84 9.76 -9.23 15.83
CA GLU A 84 8.52 -8.45 15.77
C GLU A 84 8.79 -6.95 15.71
N ILE A 85 9.76 -6.45 16.47
CA ILE A 85 10.21 -5.06 16.39
C ILE A 85 10.74 -4.73 14.99
N ASN A 86 11.55 -5.61 14.41
CA ASN A 86 12.08 -5.43 13.07
C ASN A 86 10.96 -5.49 12.02
N ALA A 87 10.00 -6.42 12.14
CA ALA A 87 8.85 -6.52 11.26
C ALA A 87 7.98 -5.25 11.31
N LEU A 88 7.71 -4.72 12.51
CA LEU A 88 6.97 -3.45 12.68
C LEU A 88 7.72 -2.25 12.09
N THR A 89 9.04 -2.22 12.26
CA THR A 89 9.88 -1.16 11.68
C THR A 89 9.82 -1.19 10.15
N MET A 90 9.90 -2.40 9.57
CA MET A 90 9.78 -2.59 8.12
C MET A 90 8.39 -2.21 7.61
N ALA A 91 7.34 -2.64 8.29
CA ALA A 91 5.96 -2.27 7.96
C ALA A 91 5.76 -0.75 8.03
N ALA A 92 6.27 -0.09 9.07
CA ALA A 92 6.19 1.35 9.24
C ALA A 92 6.98 2.09 8.15
N ALA A 93 8.16 1.60 7.76
CA ALA A 93 8.94 2.16 6.65
C ALA A 93 8.20 2.01 5.31
N THR A 94 7.62 0.84 5.04
CA THR A 94 6.83 0.57 3.84
C THR A 94 5.59 1.47 3.78
N LEU A 95 4.83 1.59 4.86
CA LEU A 95 3.65 2.46 4.94
C LEU A 95 4.04 3.95 4.89
N GLY A 96 5.23 4.29 5.33
CA GLY A 96 5.78 5.65 5.27
C GLY A 96 5.85 6.23 3.85
N GLN A 97 5.90 5.38 2.81
CA GLN A 97 5.86 5.81 1.41
C GLN A 97 4.53 6.49 1.06
N TYR A 98 3.47 6.09 1.73
CA TYR A 98 2.11 6.60 1.50
C TYR A 98 1.72 7.74 2.43
N LYS A 99 2.67 8.31 3.21
CA LYS A 99 2.43 9.45 4.12
C LYS A 99 1.83 10.68 3.43
N HIS A 100 2.02 10.81 2.11
CA HIS A 100 1.48 11.90 1.31
C HIS A 100 0.04 11.66 0.83
N VAL A 101 -0.52 10.49 1.13
CA VAL A 101 -1.91 10.15 0.82
C VAL A 101 -2.75 10.52 2.02
N GLY A 102 -3.61 11.52 1.88
CA GLY A 102 -4.31 12.19 2.99
C GLY A 102 -5.10 11.26 3.92
N VAL A 103 -5.80 10.24 3.35
CA VAL A 103 -6.47 9.17 4.14
C VAL A 103 -5.51 8.42 5.05
N LEU A 104 -4.24 8.38 4.69
CA LEU A 104 -3.20 7.79 5.51
C LEU A 104 -2.62 8.78 6.53
N ASN A 105 -3.10 10.04 6.58
CA ASN A 105 -2.66 10.99 7.61
C ASN A 105 -3.06 10.55 9.02
N GLU A 106 -4.24 9.96 9.21
CA GLU A 106 -4.60 9.33 10.48
C GLU A 106 -3.71 8.11 10.76
N PHE A 107 -3.40 7.31 9.72
CA PHE A 107 -2.40 6.24 9.80
C PHE A 107 -1.00 6.79 9.99
N SER A 108 -0.66 7.93 9.37
CA SER A 108 0.64 8.59 9.49
C SER A 108 0.98 8.91 10.95
N SER A 109 0.03 9.49 11.69
CA SER A 109 0.21 9.76 13.11
C SER A 109 0.36 8.46 13.92
N THR A 110 -0.35 7.41 13.54
CA THR A 110 -0.26 6.09 14.16
C THR A 110 1.05 5.40 13.81
N ILE A 111 1.47 5.48 12.54
CA ILE A 111 2.77 4.97 12.07
C ILE A 111 3.92 5.70 12.79
N ASP A 112 3.84 7.04 12.91
CA ASP A 112 4.86 7.82 13.63
C ASP A 112 4.91 7.47 15.12
N LYS A 113 3.76 7.18 15.74
CA LYS A 113 3.72 6.64 17.11
C LYS A 113 4.37 5.26 17.19
N VAL A 114 4.08 4.36 16.25
CA VAL A 114 4.71 3.02 16.18
C VAL A 114 6.21 3.15 15.96
N ILE A 115 6.65 4.00 15.02
CA ILE A 115 8.07 4.27 14.79
C ILE A 115 8.74 4.82 16.06
N THR A 116 8.09 5.75 16.74
CA THR A 116 8.61 6.33 17.99
C THR A 116 8.68 5.29 19.10
N LEU A 117 7.65 4.45 19.26
CA LEU A 117 7.66 3.34 20.21
C LEU A 117 8.78 2.35 19.90
N VAL A 118 8.97 1.99 18.63
CA VAL A 118 10.04 1.08 18.19
C VAL A 118 11.42 1.71 18.44
N LYS A 119 11.59 3.00 18.15
CA LYS A 119 12.85 3.73 18.46
C LYS A 119 13.15 3.74 19.96
N ASN A 120 12.15 3.93 20.78
CA ASN A 120 12.30 3.92 22.25
C ASN A 120 12.58 2.50 22.81
N LEU A 121 12.16 1.44 22.09
CA LEU A 121 12.45 0.05 22.46
C LEU A 121 13.88 -0.39 22.06
N LYS A 122 14.45 0.23 21.02
CA LYS A 122 15.86 0.03 20.67
C LYS A 122 16.71 0.86 21.62
N GLN A 123 17.60 0.22 22.35
CA GLN A 123 18.59 0.91 23.20
C GLN A 123 19.41 1.91 22.36
N GLU A 124 19.74 3.07 22.94
CA GLU A 124 20.61 4.07 22.34
C GLU A 124 21.89 3.42 21.80
N GLY A 125 22.08 3.46 20.48
CA GLY A 125 23.27 2.93 19.81
C GLY A 125 23.04 2.01 18.62
N THR A 126 21.82 1.55 18.37
CA THR A 126 21.50 0.84 17.11
C THR A 126 21.09 1.86 16.06
N SER A 127 21.92 2.01 15.01
CA SER A 127 21.64 2.78 13.80
C SER A 127 20.21 2.52 13.28
N ASP A 128 19.60 3.49 12.63
CA ASP A 128 18.31 3.35 11.91
C ASP A 128 18.37 2.07 11.07
N GLY A 129 17.75 0.99 11.57
CA GLY A 129 17.96 -0.39 11.13
C GLY A 129 17.52 -0.70 9.70
N PHE A 130 17.12 0.31 8.90
CA PHE A 130 16.65 0.14 7.53
C PHE A 130 17.05 1.28 6.59
N SER A 131 18.10 2.05 6.93
CA SER A 131 18.69 3.07 6.03
C SER A 131 19.26 2.45 4.72
N PHE A 132 19.37 1.12 4.68
CA PHE A 132 19.84 0.36 3.52
C PHE A 132 18.70 -0.11 2.59
N ILE A 133 17.44 0.19 2.91
CA ILE A 133 16.29 -0.09 2.03
C ILE A 133 15.82 1.25 1.44
N ASP A 134 15.99 1.37 0.13
CA ASP A 134 15.43 2.48 -0.62
C ASP A 134 14.21 2.01 -1.42
N PHE A 135 13.12 2.74 -1.28
CA PHE A 135 11.89 2.48 -2.02
C PHE A 135 11.73 3.53 -3.11
N GLU A 136 11.25 3.13 -4.27
CA GLU A 136 10.89 4.07 -5.31
C GLU A 136 9.89 5.10 -4.78
N LYS A 137 10.25 6.38 -4.86
CA LYS A 137 9.40 7.49 -4.44
C LYS A 137 8.88 8.21 -5.67
N ALA A 138 7.57 8.44 -5.70
CA ALA A 138 7.01 9.32 -6.71
C ALA A 138 7.65 10.72 -6.60
N PRO A 139 8.34 11.20 -7.63
CA PRO A 139 8.97 12.53 -7.59
C PRO A 139 7.93 13.65 -7.47
N TYR A 140 6.67 13.36 -7.79
CA TYR A 140 5.56 14.30 -7.77
C TYR A 140 4.21 13.59 -7.61
N SER A 141 3.43 13.99 -6.63
CA SER A 141 2.09 13.43 -6.34
C SER A 141 1.04 14.54 -6.26
N LYS A 142 0.56 15.00 -7.42
CA LYS A 142 -0.56 15.95 -7.50
C LYS A 142 -1.89 15.19 -7.49
N GLY A 143 -2.89 15.75 -6.79
CA GLY A 143 -4.24 15.18 -6.72
C GLY A 143 -4.47 14.32 -5.48
N ASN A 144 -3.43 14.03 -4.67
CA ASN A 144 -3.58 13.28 -3.43
C ASN A 144 -4.46 14.01 -2.41
N GLU A 145 -4.53 15.32 -2.49
CA GLU A 145 -5.41 16.19 -1.68
C GLU A 145 -6.90 15.88 -1.85
N HIS A 146 -7.27 15.18 -2.92
CA HIS A 146 -8.66 14.78 -3.22
C HIS A 146 -9.03 13.41 -2.67
N LEU A 147 -8.08 12.62 -2.21
CA LEU A 147 -8.29 11.21 -1.84
C LEU A 147 -9.27 11.07 -0.68
N ASP A 148 -9.08 11.83 0.40
CA ASP A 148 -9.93 11.73 1.61
C ASP A 148 -11.40 12.01 1.29
N PHE A 149 -11.63 13.08 0.55
CA PHE A 149 -12.97 13.46 0.12
C PHE A 149 -13.62 12.36 -0.75
N LEU A 150 -12.86 11.81 -1.71
CA LEU A 150 -13.38 10.79 -2.61
C LEU A 150 -13.61 9.45 -1.90
N ILE A 151 -12.76 9.08 -0.95
CA ILE A 151 -12.96 7.85 -0.15
C ILE A 151 -14.23 7.98 0.70
N ASP A 152 -14.44 9.14 1.35
CA ASP A 152 -15.69 9.38 2.08
C ASP A 152 -16.90 9.32 1.16
N ALA A 153 -16.83 9.94 -0.02
CA ALA A 153 -17.89 9.92 -1.01
C ALA A 153 -18.20 8.50 -1.52
N ILE A 154 -17.18 7.66 -1.78
CA ILE A 154 -17.37 6.26 -2.18
C ILE A 154 -18.00 5.46 -1.06
N ARG A 155 -17.43 5.54 0.15
CA ARG A 155 -17.90 4.79 1.33
C ARG A 155 -19.35 5.09 1.67
N ASN A 156 -19.73 6.36 1.61
CA ASN A 156 -21.07 6.82 1.96
C ASN A 156 -22.03 6.92 0.75
N LYS A 157 -21.63 6.43 -0.42
CA LYS A 157 -22.41 6.45 -1.67
C LYS A 157 -22.97 7.85 -1.95
N LYS A 158 -22.09 8.85 -1.98
CA LYS A 158 -22.45 10.25 -2.27
C LYS A 158 -22.03 10.64 -3.68
N ALA A 159 -22.93 11.27 -4.42
CA ALA A 159 -22.59 11.88 -5.70
C ALA A 159 -21.74 13.13 -5.51
N VAL A 160 -20.80 13.32 -6.43
CA VAL A 160 -19.80 14.38 -6.38
C VAL A 160 -19.90 15.23 -7.64
N LYS A 161 -19.79 16.54 -7.48
CA LYS A 161 -19.56 17.45 -8.59
C LYS A 161 -18.09 17.78 -8.65
N LEU A 162 -17.45 17.51 -9.80
CA LEU A 162 -16.03 17.75 -10.01
C LEU A 162 -15.83 18.72 -11.19
N SER A 163 -14.84 19.58 -11.05
CA SER A 163 -14.33 20.43 -12.12
C SER A 163 -13.03 19.80 -12.64
N TYR A 164 -13.00 19.45 -13.92
CA TYR A 164 -11.92 18.68 -14.53
C TYR A 164 -11.32 19.38 -15.75
N LEU A 165 -10.01 19.48 -15.81
CA LEU A 165 -9.27 20.02 -16.92
C LEU A 165 -8.47 18.93 -17.63
N LYS A 166 -8.87 18.55 -18.83
CA LYS A 166 -8.05 17.67 -19.69
C LYS A 166 -6.81 18.41 -20.17
N PHE A 167 -5.79 17.67 -20.58
CA PHE A 167 -4.56 18.29 -21.08
C PHE A 167 -4.79 19.16 -22.33
N ASP A 168 -5.75 18.76 -23.19
CA ASP A 168 -6.06 19.42 -24.43
C ASP A 168 -7.20 20.48 -24.31
N ASP A 169 -7.81 20.60 -23.13
CA ASP A 169 -8.88 21.57 -22.87
C ASP A 169 -8.29 22.89 -22.35
N SER A 170 -8.73 24.01 -22.85
CA SER A 170 -8.35 25.34 -22.36
C SER A 170 -9.05 25.74 -21.05
N MET A 171 -10.22 25.15 -20.77
CA MET A 171 -11.04 25.46 -19.58
C MET A 171 -11.54 24.19 -18.89
N PRO A 172 -11.62 24.20 -17.55
CA PRO A 172 -12.16 23.07 -16.81
C PRO A 172 -13.66 22.91 -17.07
N LYS A 173 -14.10 21.67 -17.17
CA LYS A 173 -15.53 21.31 -17.36
C LYS A 173 -16.09 20.70 -16.09
N SER A 174 -17.25 21.21 -15.64
CA SER A 174 -17.97 20.64 -14.50
C SER A 174 -18.74 19.38 -14.91
N ARG A 175 -18.73 18.38 -14.02
CA ARG A 175 -19.40 17.10 -14.20
C ARG A 175 -19.96 16.59 -12.89
N THR A 176 -21.12 15.97 -12.93
CA THR A 176 -21.68 15.25 -11.78
C THR A 176 -21.41 13.77 -11.96
N VAL A 177 -20.84 13.13 -10.92
CA VAL A 177 -20.41 11.73 -10.98
C VAL A 177 -20.78 10.95 -9.72
N SER A 178 -21.04 9.66 -9.88
CA SER A 178 -21.10 8.70 -8.77
C SER A 178 -19.75 7.97 -8.68
N PRO A 179 -18.93 8.24 -7.67
CA PRO A 179 -17.61 7.65 -7.53
C PRO A 179 -17.70 6.19 -7.07
N TYR A 180 -16.89 5.29 -7.65
CA TYR A 180 -16.95 3.85 -7.38
C TYR A 180 -15.63 3.27 -6.85
N LEU A 181 -14.50 3.66 -7.46
CA LEU A 181 -13.19 3.09 -7.14
C LEU A 181 -12.09 4.12 -7.35
N LEU A 182 -11.12 4.10 -6.44
CA LEU A 182 -9.84 4.78 -6.62
C LEU A 182 -8.78 3.73 -6.98
N LYS A 183 -8.12 3.94 -8.12
CA LYS A 183 -7.03 3.08 -8.59
C LYS A 183 -5.73 3.86 -8.67
N GLU A 184 -4.71 3.34 -8.01
CA GLU A 184 -3.33 3.81 -8.20
C GLU A 184 -2.70 3.07 -9.39
N TYR A 185 -2.03 3.83 -10.26
CA TYR A 185 -1.22 3.29 -11.34
C TYR A 185 -0.05 4.22 -11.66
N ARG A 186 1.16 3.71 -11.60
CA ARG A 186 2.42 4.44 -11.85
C ARG A 186 2.49 5.75 -11.06
N ASN A 187 2.23 5.66 -9.76
CA ASN A 187 2.25 6.78 -8.81
C ASN A 187 1.22 7.89 -9.10
N ARG A 188 0.15 7.60 -9.82
CA ARG A 188 -0.98 8.49 -10.05
C ARG A 188 -2.29 7.83 -9.65
N TRP A 189 -3.17 8.61 -9.06
CA TRP A 189 -4.49 8.15 -8.67
C TRP A 189 -5.53 8.48 -9.73
N TYR A 190 -6.44 7.56 -9.94
CA TYR A 190 -7.52 7.66 -10.89
C TYR A 190 -8.84 7.29 -10.22
N LEU A 191 -9.87 8.11 -10.47
CA LEU A 191 -11.23 7.87 -10.03
C LEU A 191 -12.00 7.16 -11.14
N LEU A 192 -12.49 5.94 -10.89
CA LEU A 192 -13.51 5.30 -11.69
C LEU A 192 -14.88 5.73 -11.17
N CYS A 193 -15.74 6.23 -12.04
CA CYS A 193 -17.06 6.75 -11.68
C CYS A 193 -18.05 6.63 -12.84
N LEU A 194 -19.33 6.74 -12.52
CA LEU A 194 -20.40 6.95 -13.50
C LEU A 194 -20.64 8.45 -13.68
N GLN A 195 -20.47 8.94 -14.88
CA GLN A 195 -20.81 10.30 -15.23
C GLN A 195 -22.32 10.42 -15.49
N HIS A 196 -23.01 11.31 -14.80
CA HIS A 196 -24.48 11.40 -14.82
C HIS A 196 -25.02 11.88 -16.15
N GLU A 197 -24.35 12.83 -16.81
CA GLU A 197 -24.83 13.50 -18.01
C GLU A 197 -25.06 12.54 -19.19
N ASN A 198 -24.21 11.52 -19.30
CA ASN A 198 -24.27 10.56 -20.41
C ASN A 198 -24.37 9.09 -19.94
N ARG A 199 -24.44 8.87 -18.62
CA ARG A 199 -24.50 7.54 -17.99
C ARG A 199 -23.38 6.59 -18.41
N GLN A 200 -22.19 7.13 -18.64
CA GLN A 200 -20.99 6.38 -19.02
C GLN A 200 -20.01 6.28 -17.87
N LEU A 201 -19.38 5.11 -17.78
CA LEU A 201 -18.24 4.93 -16.92
C LEU A 201 -17.07 5.77 -17.45
N ARG A 202 -16.46 6.53 -16.55
CA ARG A 202 -15.32 7.40 -16.87
C ARG A 202 -14.23 7.24 -15.82
N LYS A 203 -13.01 7.54 -16.26
CA LYS A 203 -11.82 7.57 -15.41
C LYS A 203 -11.28 9.00 -15.40
N PHE A 204 -11.07 9.54 -14.21
CA PHE A 204 -10.51 10.87 -14.02
C PHE A 204 -9.23 10.79 -13.23
N GLY A 205 -8.11 11.24 -13.80
CA GLY A 205 -6.87 11.41 -13.04
C GLY A 205 -7.03 12.52 -12.01
N LEU A 206 -6.71 12.23 -10.76
CA LEU A 206 -6.90 13.19 -9.67
C LEU A 206 -6.05 14.44 -9.83
N ASP A 207 -4.89 14.33 -10.48
CA ASP A 207 -3.98 15.41 -10.80
C ASP A 207 -4.59 16.53 -11.68
N ARG A 208 -5.69 16.22 -12.37
CA ARG A 208 -6.42 17.11 -13.28
C ARG A 208 -7.74 17.63 -12.72
N ILE A 209 -8.11 17.24 -11.50
CA ILE A 209 -9.25 17.79 -10.78
C ILE A 209 -8.87 19.17 -10.25
N ARG A 210 -9.75 20.16 -10.46
CA ARG A 210 -9.57 21.55 -10.01
C ARG A 210 -10.37 21.87 -8.76
N SER A 211 -11.55 21.26 -8.64
CA SER A 211 -12.38 21.34 -7.45
C SER A 211 -13.28 20.11 -7.31
N LEU A 212 -13.61 19.79 -6.08
CA LEU A 212 -14.53 18.73 -5.69
C LEU A 212 -15.51 19.27 -4.66
N GLU A 213 -16.79 18.97 -4.84
CA GLU A 213 -17.85 19.25 -3.88
C GLU A 213 -18.91 18.14 -3.89
N LEU A 214 -19.62 17.96 -2.80
CA LEU A 214 -20.78 17.05 -2.80
C LEU A 214 -21.85 17.61 -3.73
N SER A 215 -22.45 16.74 -4.54
CA SER A 215 -23.55 17.15 -5.41
C SER A 215 -24.80 17.43 -4.58
N GLN A 216 -25.32 18.64 -4.63
CA GLN A 216 -26.55 19.01 -3.92
C GLN A 216 -27.80 18.46 -4.62
N ASN A 217 -27.74 18.29 -5.95
CA ASN A 217 -28.87 17.94 -6.80
C ASN A 217 -28.75 16.55 -7.46
N GLY A 218 -27.67 15.83 -7.24
CA GLY A 218 -27.42 14.54 -7.84
C GLY A 218 -27.51 13.40 -6.84
N ASN A 219 -28.50 12.52 -7.00
CA ASN A 219 -28.51 11.28 -6.23
C ASN A 219 -27.41 10.34 -6.71
N TYR A 220 -26.76 9.64 -5.81
CA TYR A 220 -25.81 8.59 -6.17
C TYR A 220 -26.51 7.53 -7.05
N GLN A 221 -25.90 7.20 -8.16
CA GLN A 221 -26.40 6.19 -9.08
C GLN A 221 -25.51 4.95 -8.96
N GLU A 222 -26.11 3.82 -8.67
CA GLU A 222 -25.43 2.53 -8.72
C GLU A 222 -25.41 2.01 -10.16
N SER A 223 -24.36 1.29 -10.52
CA SER A 223 -24.29 0.53 -11.76
C SER A 223 -24.43 -0.94 -11.41
N SER A 224 -25.56 -1.54 -11.76
CA SER A 224 -25.86 -2.95 -11.49
C SER A 224 -24.85 -3.91 -12.13
N ASP A 225 -24.28 -3.48 -13.25
CA ASP A 225 -23.43 -4.32 -14.10
C ASP A 225 -21.92 -4.12 -13.83
N LEU A 226 -21.60 -3.19 -12.93
CA LEU A 226 -20.21 -2.88 -12.60
C LEU A 226 -19.78 -3.61 -11.32
N ASN A 227 -18.80 -4.49 -11.45
CA ASN A 227 -17.96 -4.88 -10.33
C ASN A 227 -16.65 -4.06 -10.39
N PRO A 228 -16.46 -3.06 -9.52
CA PRO A 228 -15.29 -2.19 -9.59
C PRO A 228 -13.96 -2.96 -9.44
N GLU A 229 -13.95 -4.04 -8.66
CA GLU A 229 -12.76 -4.86 -8.44
C GLU A 229 -12.34 -5.63 -9.70
N LEU A 230 -13.32 -6.02 -10.52
CA LEU A 230 -13.08 -6.76 -11.75
C LEU A 230 -12.92 -5.87 -12.98
N TYR A 231 -13.25 -4.59 -12.87
CA TYR A 231 -13.27 -3.66 -14.01
C TYR A 231 -11.92 -3.60 -14.75
N PHE A 232 -10.82 -3.64 -14.01
CA PHE A 232 -9.48 -3.59 -14.59
C PHE A 232 -8.83 -4.98 -14.75
N LYS A 233 -9.57 -6.06 -14.49
CA LYS A 233 -9.00 -7.41 -14.44
C LYS A 233 -8.30 -7.82 -15.72
N ASN A 234 -8.82 -7.39 -16.87
CA ASN A 234 -8.32 -7.76 -18.19
C ASN A 234 -7.57 -6.60 -18.89
N ALA A 235 -7.12 -5.60 -18.12
CA ALA A 235 -6.39 -4.46 -18.65
C ALA A 235 -5.03 -4.32 -18.02
N ILE A 236 -4.01 -4.12 -18.83
CA ILE A 236 -2.75 -3.57 -18.34
C ILE A 236 -2.98 -2.08 -18.07
N GLY A 237 -2.76 -1.63 -16.83
CA GLY A 237 -2.94 -0.23 -16.47
C GLY A 237 -4.37 0.19 -16.18
N ILE A 238 -4.79 1.32 -16.76
CA ILE A 238 -6.04 2.01 -16.45
C ILE A 238 -6.92 2.29 -17.66
N SER A 239 -6.39 2.24 -18.87
CA SER A 239 -7.16 2.50 -20.08
C SER A 239 -7.98 1.27 -20.46
N PHE A 240 -9.26 1.50 -20.70
CA PHE A 240 -10.19 0.46 -21.14
C PHE A 240 -10.89 1.01 -22.39
N GLU A 241 -10.27 0.75 -23.54
CA GLU A 241 -10.73 1.23 -24.83
C GLU A 241 -11.29 0.05 -25.63
N GLY A 242 -12.44 -0.43 -25.21
CA GLY A 242 -13.11 -1.54 -25.88
C GLY A 242 -13.40 -2.71 -24.94
N ASP A 243 -14.48 -3.39 -25.24
CA ASP A 243 -15.00 -4.47 -24.38
C ASP A 243 -14.40 -5.85 -24.70
N LYS A 244 -13.54 -5.92 -25.73
CA LYS A 244 -13.03 -7.21 -26.22
C LYS A 244 -11.69 -7.56 -25.63
N VAL A 245 -11.67 -8.60 -24.84
CA VAL A 245 -10.43 -9.27 -24.42
C VAL A 245 -9.90 -10.07 -25.60
N GLU A 246 -8.63 -9.88 -25.94
CA GLU A 246 -7.96 -10.60 -27.02
C GLU A 246 -6.81 -11.44 -26.48
N GLU A 247 -6.52 -12.51 -27.19
CA GLU A 247 -5.33 -13.33 -26.97
C GLU A 247 -4.13 -12.66 -27.64
N ILE A 248 -3.21 -12.20 -26.83
CA ILE A 248 -1.99 -11.52 -27.27
C ILE A 248 -0.81 -12.50 -27.12
N ILE A 249 -0.06 -12.71 -28.20
CA ILE A 249 1.13 -13.53 -28.18
C ILE A 249 2.34 -12.64 -28.46
N LEU A 250 3.28 -12.63 -27.51
CA LEU A 250 4.51 -11.86 -27.58
C LEU A 250 5.73 -12.79 -27.52
N SER A 251 6.71 -12.54 -28.39
CA SER A 251 8.01 -13.21 -28.33
C SER A 251 9.05 -12.22 -27.86
N PHE A 252 9.86 -12.61 -26.89
CA PHE A 252 10.93 -11.82 -26.29
C PHE A 252 12.27 -12.44 -26.55
N LEU A 253 13.28 -11.62 -26.80
CA LEU A 253 14.66 -12.08 -26.80
C LEU A 253 15.05 -12.60 -25.41
N PRO A 254 16.01 -13.56 -25.29
CA PRO A 254 16.32 -14.22 -24.02
C PRO A 254 16.63 -13.28 -22.86
N HIS A 255 17.32 -12.16 -23.15
CA HIS A 255 17.65 -11.16 -22.12
C HIS A 255 16.37 -10.57 -21.48
N ASP A 256 15.48 -10.04 -22.32
CA ASP A 256 14.24 -9.40 -21.85
C ASP A 256 13.24 -10.44 -21.35
N GLY A 257 13.24 -11.63 -21.96
CA GLY A 257 12.43 -12.76 -21.51
C GLY A 257 12.69 -13.15 -20.06
N ASN A 258 13.94 -13.09 -19.58
CA ASN A 258 14.26 -13.39 -18.18
C ASN A 258 13.58 -12.42 -17.21
N TYR A 259 13.48 -11.14 -17.56
CA TYR A 259 12.71 -10.18 -16.73
C TYR A 259 11.21 -10.47 -16.78
N VAL A 260 10.66 -10.77 -17.96
CA VAL A 260 9.23 -11.08 -18.13
C VAL A 260 8.81 -12.35 -17.40
N LYS A 261 9.70 -13.35 -17.23
CA LYS A 261 9.45 -14.54 -16.40
C LYS A 261 9.30 -14.20 -14.91
N THR A 262 10.09 -13.25 -14.43
CA THR A 262 10.11 -12.88 -12.99
C THR A 262 9.14 -11.77 -12.66
N GLN A 263 8.85 -10.90 -13.62
CA GLN A 263 7.91 -9.80 -13.51
C GLN A 263 6.86 -9.90 -14.61
N HIS A 264 5.79 -10.65 -14.34
CA HIS A 264 4.71 -10.85 -15.30
C HIS A 264 4.09 -9.52 -15.73
N LEU A 265 3.82 -9.39 -17.02
CA LEU A 265 3.17 -8.21 -17.58
C LEU A 265 1.69 -8.12 -17.15
N HIS A 266 1.05 -9.27 -16.94
CA HIS A 266 -0.33 -9.37 -16.50
C HIS A 266 -0.59 -10.71 -15.80
N SER A 267 -1.60 -10.76 -14.93
CA SER A 267 -1.96 -11.99 -14.20
C SER A 267 -2.41 -13.15 -15.09
N SER A 268 -2.82 -12.89 -16.33
CA SER A 268 -3.17 -13.92 -17.31
C SER A 268 -1.98 -14.42 -18.12
N GLN A 269 -0.76 -14.07 -17.77
CA GLN A 269 0.43 -14.50 -18.53
C GLN A 269 0.63 -16.00 -18.42
N GLU A 270 0.73 -16.65 -19.58
CA GLU A 270 1.09 -18.06 -19.75
C GLU A 270 2.34 -18.16 -20.65
N THR A 271 3.29 -18.98 -20.26
CA THR A 271 4.47 -19.26 -21.08
C THR A 271 4.13 -20.35 -22.09
N LEU A 272 4.35 -20.06 -23.38
CA LEU A 272 4.16 -21.01 -24.49
C LEU A 272 5.48 -21.67 -24.91
N ILE A 273 6.56 -20.89 -25.02
CA ILE A 273 7.91 -21.34 -25.34
C ILE A 273 8.88 -20.66 -24.38
N ASP A 274 9.85 -21.42 -23.92
CA ASP A 274 10.95 -20.93 -23.08
C ASP A 274 12.21 -21.73 -23.42
N ASP A 275 13.03 -21.21 -24.34
CA ASP A 275 14.24 -21.85 -24.77
C ASP A 275 15.43 -20.86 -24.85
N GLU A 276 16.55 -21.29 -25.39
CA GLU A 276 17.76 -20.46 -25.49
C GLU A 276 17.63 -19.30 -26.49
N THR A 277 16.64 -19.34 -27.38
CA THR A 277 16.46 -18.36 -28.45
C THR A 277 15.39 -17.34 -28.19
N GLU A 278 14.30 -17.74 -27.53
CA GLU A 278 13.19 -16.84 -27.23
C GLU A 278 12.33 -17.30 -26.04
N LEU A 279 11.64 -16.34 -25.44
CA LEU A 279 10.50 -16.57 -24.56
C LEU A 279 9.22 -16.16 -25.28
N VAL A 280 8.28 -17.08 -25.48
CA VAL A 280 6.97 -16.74 -26.03
C VAL A 280 5.92 -16.81 -24.91
N VAL A 281 5.21 -15.71 -24.71
CA VAL A 281 4.15 -15.63 -23.73
C VAL A 281 2.81 -15.28 -24.37
N LYS A 282 1.75 -15.79 -23.74
CA LYS A 282 0.36 -15.48 -24.08
C LYS A 282 -0.26 -14.65 -22.97
N LEU A 283 -1.01 -13.60 -23.32
CA LEU A 283 -1.81 -12.78 -22.43
C LEU A 283 -3.25 -12.75 -22.92
N ASN A 284 -4.21 -12.68 -21.99
CA ASN A 284 -5.62 -12.44 -22.31
C ASN A 284 -6.02 -11.05 -21.78
N VAL A 285 -5.87 -10.02 -22.60
CA VAL A 285 -6.04 -8.62 -22.20
C VAL A 285 -6.70 -7.79 -23.30
N VAL A 286 -7.21 -6.63 -22.93
CA VAL A 286 -7.69 -5.63 -23.87
C VAL A 286 -6.49 -4.91 -24.51
N ILE A 287 -6.55 -4.70 -25.81
CA ILE A 287 -5.57 -3.85 -26.50
C ILE A 287 -5.83 -2.40 -26.10
N ASN A 288 -4.88 -1.80 -25.42
CA ASN A 288 -4.97 -0.42 -24.91
C ASN A 288 -3.62 0.28 -25.01
N TYR A 289 -3.62 1.57 -24.66
CA TYR A 289 -2.43 2.41 -24.67
C TYR A 289 -1.30 1.84 -23.79
N GLU A 290 -1.65 1.35 -22.60
CA GLU A 290 -0.64 0.85 -21.66
C GLU A 290 0.01 -0.46 -22.11
N LEU A 291 -0.73 -1.34 -22.78
CA LEU A 291 -0.18 -2.54 -23.42
C LEU A 291 0.82 -2.14 -24.51
N ILE A 292 0.40 -1.24 -25.41
CA ILE A 292 1.27 -0.77 -26.51
C ILE A 292 2.51 -0.08 -25.94
N SER A 293 2.36 0.80 -24.96
CA SER A 293 3.49 1.46 -24.30
C SER A 293 4.44 0.46 -23.62
N THR A 294 3.89 -0.59 -23.02
CA THR A 294 4.68 -1.65 -22.39
C THR A 294 5.47 -2.42 -23.45
N ILE A 295 4.85 -2.78 -24.57
CA ILE A 295 5.53 -3.44 -25.71
C ILE A 295 6.66 -2.54 -26.22
N LEU A 296 6.38 -1.27 -26.50
CA LEU A 296 7.37 -0.33 -27.02
C LEU A 296 8.55 -0.11 -26.07
N SER A 297 8.35 -0.24 -24.74
CA SER A 297 9.42 -0.07 -23.75
C SER A 297 10.52 -1.12 -23.84
N PHE A 298 10.24 -2.29 -24.41
CA PHE A 298 11.24 -3.34 -24.67
C PHE A 298 12.07 -3.08 -25.96
N GLY A 299 11.69 -2.07 -26.75
CA GLY A 299 12.38 -1.76 -28.01
C GLY A 299 12.50 -2.98 -28.92
N LYS A 300 13.73 -3.31 -29.32
CA LYS A 300 14.01 -4.49 -30.18
C LYS A 300 13.88 -5.83 -29.47
N GLY A 301 13.71 -5.83 -28.16
CA GLY A 301 13.66 -7.04 -27.32
C GLY A 301 12.34 -7.80 -27.40
N VAL A 302 11.31 -7.25 -28.03
CA VAL A 302 9.98 -7.87 -28.13
C VAL A 302 9.45 -7.83 -29.57
N ARG A 303 8.68 -8.86 -29.91
CA ARG A 303 7.95 -8.95 -31.16
C ARG A 303 6.51 -9.38 -30.90
N VAL A 304 5.54 -8.69 -31.48
CA VAL A 304 4.13 -9.10 -31.47
C VAL A 304 3.90 -10.20 -32.51
N ILE A 305 3.55 -11.40 -32.04
CA ILE A 305 3.16 -12.52 -32.91
C ILE A 305 1.69 -12.40 -33.30
N SER A 306 0.82 -12.17 -32.35
CA SER A 306 -0.64 -12.09 -32.51
C SER A 306 -1.23 -11.07 -31.52
N PRO A 307 -2.31 -10.38 -31.86
CA PRO A 307 -3.00 -10.39 -33.16
C PRO A 307 -2.33 -9.47 -34.19
N VAL A 308 -2.64 -9.67 -35.47
CA VAL A 308 -2.08 -8.89 -36.59
C VAL A 308 -2.37 -7.40 -36.42
N LEU A 309 -3.56 -7.03 -35.92
CA LEU A 309 -3.92 -5.63 -35.69
C LEU A 309 -2.94 -4.94 -34.70
N LEU A 310 -2.65 -5.56 -33.55
CA LEU A 310 -1.71 -5.03 -32.59
C LEU A 310 -0.29 -4.91 -33.17
N ARG A 311 0.12 -5.94 -33.93
CA ARG A 311 1.42 -5.91 -34.61
C ARG A 311 1.53 -4.73 -35.57
N GLN A 312 0.48 -4.46 -36.35
CA GLN A 312 0.44 -3.33 -37.26
C GLN A 312 0.50 -1.99 -36.52
N GLN A 313 -0.30 -1.82 -35.47
CA GLN A 313 -0.29 -0.60 -34.63
C GLN A 313 1.11 -0.31 -34.07
N VAL A 314 1.81 -1.34 -33.55
CA VAL A 314 3.17 -1.19 -33.03
C VAL A 314 4.14 -0.83 -34.15
N ALA A 315 4.03 -1.47 -35.32
CA ALA A 315 4.88 -1.17 -36.49
C ALA A 315 4.69 0.25 -36.99
N ASP A 316 3.45 0.73 -37.07
CA ASP A 316 3.13 2.09 -37.50
C ASP A 316 3.76 3.14 -36.55
N ILE A 317 3.62 2.95 -35.23
CA ILE A 317 4.22 3.83 -34.23
C ILE A 317 5.77 3.83 -34.34
N LEU A 318 6.38 2.66 -34.51
CA LEU A 318 7.84 2.58 -34.66
C LEU A 318 8.31 3.27 -35.94
N THR A 319 7.55 3.16 -37.04
CA THR A 319 7.83 3.85 -38.30
C THR A 319 7.77 5.38 -38.12
N GLU A 320 6.71 5.88 -37.47
CA GLU A 320 6.60 7.29 -37.12
C GLU A 320 7.76 7.75 -36.23
N CYS A 321 8.13 6.97 -35.21
CA CYS A 321 9.27 7.27 -34.36
C CYS A 321 10.58 7.38 -35.17
N CYS A 322 10.83 6.46 -36.12
CA CYS A 322 12.01 6.54 -36.96
C CYS A 322 12.08 7.86 -37.76
N GLN A 323 10.95 8.37 -38.25
CA GLN A 323 10.91 9.66 -38.97
C GLN A 323 11.33 10.85 -38.11
N PHE A 324 11.08 10.84 -36.79
CA PHE A 324 11.55 11.89 -35.90
C PHE A 324 13.09 11.90 -35.76
N TYR A 325 13.73 10.74 -35.80
CA TYR A 325 15.17 10.62 -35.63
C TYR A 325 15.96 10.76 -36.97
N TYR A 326 15.30 10.43 -38.09
CA TYR A 326 15.90 10.46 -39.45
C TYR A 326 14.99 11.22 -40.44
N PRO A 327 14.76 12.54 -40.22
CA PRO A 327 13.79 13.30 -41.01
C PRO A 327 14.15 13.41 -42.52
N ASP A 328 15.44 13.27 -42.85
CA ASP A 328 15.96 13.53 -44.22
C ASP A 328 16.52 12.27 -44.93
N SER A 329 16.37 11.07 -44.40
CA SER A 329 16.93 9.85 -45.03
C SER A 329 15.93 9.18 -45.94
N GLU A 330 16.18 9.24 -47.28
CA GLU A 330 15.57 8.32 -48.25
C GLU A 330 15.90 6.83 -47.94
N GLU A 331 16.93 6.56 -47.10
CA GLU A 331 17.33 5.23 -46.63
C GLU A 331 16.34 4.57 -45.68
N GLY A 332 15.47 5.33 -45.00
CA GLY A 332 14.43 4.76 -44.12
C GLY A 332 13.39 3.93 -44.85
N LYS A 333 13.24 4.11 -46.16
CA LYS A 333 12.23 3.38 -46.97
C LYS A 333 12.82 2.10 -47.61
N ALA A 334 14.12 1.96 -47.71
CA ALA A 334 14.76 0.89 -48.48
C ALA A 334 15.05 -0.41 -47.71
N ASN A 335 15.00 -0.39 -46.38
CA ASN A 335 15.38 -1.54 -45.55
C ASN A 335 14.19 -2.38 -45.03
N TYR A 336 12.97 -2.11 -45.49
CA TYR A 336 11.77 -2.86 -45.09
C TYR A 336 10.95 -3.42 -46.26
N SER A 337 11.60 -3.64 -47.42
CA SER A 337 11.00 -4.40 -48.55
C SER A 337 11.35 -5.88 -48.48
#